data_b865fe034e4baf9c62bf4fad1c72d963
#
_entry.id   b865fe034e4baf9c62bf4fad1c72d963
#
_cell.length_a   1.000
_cell.length_b   1.000
_cell.length_c   1.000
_cell.angle_alpha   90.00
_cell.angle_beta   90.00
_cell.angle_gamma   90.00
#
_symmetry.space_group_name_H-M   'P 1'
#
loop_
_entity.id
_entity.type
_entity.pdbx_description
1 polymer ?
#
loop_
_entity_poly.entity_id
_entity_poly.type
_entity_poly.pdbx_seq_one_letter_code
_entity_poly.pdbx_strand_id
1 'polypeptide(L)'
;QHLNALNSAAEYLYLKNNPNAEFTPKTYIFGAKAAPGYYMAKQMIRMICKLGKLVDEDPAVRGKLRIVYLEDYCVSLSERLMPASEVSEQISLAGTEASGTGNMKFMLNGAITLGTLDGANVEIADAAGHENEIIFGMLTPEVNALKGMGYHPNAFINGDNTAMAVLDFLEKGWNGENFNEVTSNLRNSDPYMVMADFKDYRRAQHDLQELYSDCL
;
A
#
# COMPACT_ATOMS: atom_id res chain seq x y z
N GLN A 1 -3.23 4.29 -2.34
CA GLN A 1 -2.05 4.68 -1.52
C GLN A 1 -2.25 4.43 -0.02
N HIS A 2 -3.50 4.30 0.47
CA HIS A 2 -3.73 4.00 1.89
C HIS A 2 -3.14 2.63 2.28
N LEU A 3 -3.39 1.58 1.48
CA LEU A 3 -2.91 0.23 1.78
C LEU A 3 -1.39 0.18 1.96
N ASN A 4 -0.65 0.63 0.96
CA ASN A 4 0.81 0.60 1.03
C ASN A 4 1.40 1.57 2.07
N ALA A 5 0.78 2.72 2.33
CA ALA A 5 1.19 3.61 3.41
C ALA A 5 0.94 3.00 4.81
N LEU A 6 -0.21 2.35 5.01
CA LEU A 6 -0.50 1.64 6.26
C LEU A 6 0.42 0.43 6.44
N ASN A 7 0.72 -0.32 5.37
CA ASN A 7 1.62 -1.45 5.46
C ASN A 7 3.06 -1.02 5.76
N SER A 8 3.53 0.07 5.13
CA SER A 8 4.86 0.60 5.45
C SER A 8 4.96 1.06 6.91
N ALA A 9 3.88 1.59 7.50
CA ALA A 9 3.81 1.88 8.93
C ALA A 9 3.79 0.60 9.78
N ALA A 10 3.10 -0.47 9.34
CA ALA A 10 3.10 -1.76 10.01
C ALA A 10 4.50 -2.40 10.03
N GLU A 11 5.19 -2.40 8.90
CA GLU A 11 6.57 -2.90 8.79
C GLU A 11 7.54 -2.08 9.65
N TYR A 12 7.38 -0.75 9.67
CA TYR A 12 8.16 0.11 10.58
C TYR A 12 7.97 -0.30 12.04
N LEU A 13 6.71 -0.46 12.49
CA LEU A 13 6.41 -0.87 13.87
C LEU A 13 6.97 -2.27 14.18
N TYR A 14 6.85 -3.19 13.25
CA TYR A 14 7.41 -4.53 13.38
C TYR A 14 8.93 -4.50 13.57
N LEU A 15 9.65 -3.83 12.67
CA LEU A 15 11.11 -3.73 12.71
C LEU A 15 11.62 -2.97 13.92
N LYS A 16 10.91 -1.92 14.34
CA LYS A 16 11.24 -1.17 15.55
C LYS A 16 11.17 -2.04 16.82
N ASN A 17 10.17 -2.91 16.89
CA ASN A 17 10.00 -3.83 18.01
C ASN A 17 10.88 -5.08 17.88
N ASN A 18 11.39 -5.38 16.68
CA ASN A 18 12.21 -6.55 16.38
C ASN A 18 13.45 -6.16 15.56
N PRO A 19 14.39 -5.37 16.12
CA PRO A 19 15.49 -4.80 15.33
C PRO A 19 16.44 -5.87 14.75
N ASN A 20 16.44 -7.07 15.32
CA ASN A 20 17.26 -8.20 14.85
C ASN A 20 16.49 -9.16 13.91
N ALA A 21 15.23 -8.87 13.58
CA ALA A 21 14.48 -9.71 12.65
C ALA A 21 15.16 -9.74 11.28
N GLU A 22 15.15 -10.91 10.66
CA GLU A 22 15.45 -11.03 9.24
C GLU A 22 14.38 -10.29 8.45
N PHE A 23 14.80 -9.46 7.53
CA PHE A 23 13.92 -8.66 6.71
C PHE A 23 14.65 -8.28 5.42
N THR A 24 14.08 -8.66 4.30
CA THR A 24 14.60 -8.28 2.99
C THR A 24 14.48 -6.75 2.81
N PRO A 25 15.58 -6.03 2.56
CA PRO A 25 15.53 -4.58 2.42
C PRO A 25 14.52 -4.13 1.38
N LYS A 26 13.67 -3.17 1.75
CA LYS A 26 12.56 -2.70 0.91
C LYS A 26 12.51 -1.17 0.85
N THR A 27 12.24 -0.65 -0.34
CA THR A 27 11.98 0.78 -0.55
C THR A 27 10.59 0.96 -1.16
N TYR A 28 9.71 1.63 -0.44
CA TYR A 28 8.44 2.12 -0.97
C TYR A 28 8.64 3.45 -1.69
N ILE A 29 8.23 3.51 -2.95
CA ILE A 29 8.32 4.72 -3.77
C ILE A 29 6.93 5.19 -4.14
N PHE A 30 6.53 6.34 -3.62
CA PHE A 30 5.24 6.95 -3.88
C PHE A 30 5.39 8.06 -4.91
N GLY A 31 4.78 7.87 -6.09
CA GLY A 31 4.71 8.87 -7.15
C GLY A 31 3.27 9.29 -7.41
N ALA A 32 2.84 10.41 -6.85
CA ALA A 32 1.47 10.88 -6.98
C ALA A 32 1.37 12.40 -6.90
N LYS A 33 0.23 12.93 -7.35
CA LYS A 33 -0.14 14.33 -7.20
C LYS A 33 -1.56 14.43 -6.65
N ALA A 34 -1.81 15.36 -5.75
CA ALA A 34 -3.15 15.68 -5.26
C ALA A 34 -3.72 16.88 -6.01
N ALA A 35 -4.99 16.80 -6.41
CA ALA A 35 -5.72 17.97 -6.89
C ALA A 35 -5.77 19.06 -5.81
N PRO A 36 -5.73 20.35 -6.14
CA PRO A 36 -5.68 21.45 -5.17
C PRO A 36 -6.76 21.39 -4.09
N GLY A 37 -7.98 20.97 -4.45
CA GLY A 37 -9.11 20.85 -3.51
C GLY A 37 -9.23 19.49 -2.81
N TYR A 38 -8.40 18.50 -3.15
CA TYR A 38 -8.52 17.17 -2.55
C TYR A 38 -7.77 17.09 -1.22
N TYR A 39 -8.42 17.55 -0.17
CA TYR A 39 -7.84 17.70 1.16
C TYR A 39 -7.28 16.37 1.71
N MET A 40 -8.06 15.28 1.67
CA MET A 40 -7.64 13.97 2.19
C MET A 40 -6.39 13.44 1.48
N ALA A 41 -6.28 13.61 0.16
CA ALA A 41 -5.07 13.23 -0.57
C ALA A 41 -3.83 14.00 -0.08
N LYS A 42 -3.98 15.28 0.26
CA LYS A 42 -2.91 16.09 0.83
C LYS A 42 -2.51 15.60 2.24
N GLN A 43 -3.47 15.18 3.06
CA GLN A 43 -3.17 14.59 4.37
C GLN A 43 -2.43 13.25 4.22
N MET A 44 -2.78 12.45 3.22
CA MET A 44 -2.05 11.22 2.90
C MET A 44 -0.60 11.51 2.48
N ILE A 45 -0.39 12.48 1.59
CA ILE A 45 0.97 12.90 1.18
C ILE A 45 1.77 13.36 2.40
N ARG A 46 1.18 14.21 3.23
CA ARG A 46 1.81 14.68 4.48
C ARG A 46 2.21 13.49 5.37
N MET A 47 1.31 12.53 5.56
CA MET A 47 1.57 11.35 6.38
C MET A 47 2.73 10.51 5.81
N ILE A 48 2.73 10.23 4.51
CA ILE A 48 3.79 9.46 3.84
C ILE A 48 5.14 10.16 3.98
N CYS A 49 5.21 11.48 3.71
CA CYS A 49 6.44 12.25 3.84
C CYS A 49 6.99 12.25 5.28
N LYS A 50 6.10 12.40 6.27
CA LYS A 50 6.49 12.41 7.69
C LYS A 50 6.90 11.02 8.18
N LEU A 51 6.22 9.97 7.72
CA LEU A 51 6.59 8.59 8.00
C LEU A 51 7.96 8.24 7.37
N GLY A 52 8.20 8.66 6.12
CA GLY A 52 9.49 8.48 5.46
C GLY A 52 10.63 9.12 6.25
N LYS A 53 10.44 10.35 6.71
CA LYS A 53 11.43 11.03 7.56
C LYS A 53 11.68 10.28 8.87
N LEU A 54 10.61 9.82 9.54
CA LEU A 54 10.73 9.05 10.77
C LEU A 54 11.54 7.75 10.57
N VAL A 55 11.25 7.04 9.49
CA VAL A 55 11.96 5.79 9.12
C VAL A 55 13.43 6.05 8.83
N ASP A 56 13.76 7.10 8.08
CA ASP A 56 15.15 7.46 7.74
C ASP A 56 15.97 7.86 8.99
N GLU A 57 15.33 8.45 9.99
CA GLU A 57 15.96 8.90 11.24
C GLU A 57 16.10 7.78 12.29
N ASP A 58 15.34 6.67 12.18
CA ASP A 58 15.34 5.59 13.18
C ASP A 58 16.43 4.54 12.89
N PRO A 59 17.48 4.46 13.76
CA PRO A 59 18.56 3.48 13.57
C PRO A 59 18.10 2.01 13.56
N ALA A 60 16.98 1.70 14.22
CA ALA A 60 16.46 0.33 14.33
C ALA A 60 16.00 -0.25 13.00
N VAL A 61 15.62 0.61 12.06
CA VAL A 61 15.08 0.22 10.74
C VAL A 61 16.00 0.62 9.58
N ARG A 62 17.08 1.33 9.87
CA ARG A 62 18.03 1.79 8.85
C ARG A 62 18.60 0.63 8.05
N GLY A 63 18.58 0.75 6.72
CA GLY A 63 19.06 -0.28 5.80
C GLY A 63 18.08 -1.43 5.56
N LYS A 64 16.94 -1.45 6.25
CA LYS A 64 15.88 -2.44 6.06
C LYS A 64 14.66 -1.87 5.36
N LEU A 65 14.20 -0.70 5.80
CA LEU A 65 13.01 -0.05 5.26
C LEU A 65 13.32 1.38 4.85
N ARG A 66 12.80 1.78 3.70
CA ARG A 66 12.83 3.15 3.23
C ARG A 66 11.50 3.54 2.60
N ILE A 67 11.08 4.79 2.82
CA ILE A 67 9.82 5.32 2.27
C ILE A 67 10.15 6.64 1.59
N VAL A 68 9.93 6.70 0.27
CA VAL A 68 10.26 7.86 -0.55
C VAL A 68 8.99 8.39 -1.20
N TYR A 69 8.74 9.68 -1.06
CA TYR A 69 7.72 10.38 -1.83
C TYR A 69 8.39 11.23 -2.90
N LEU A 70 8.05 11.00 -4.16
CA LEU A 70 8.61 11.72 -5.30
C LEU A 70 7.82 13.00 -5.54
N GLU A 71 8.51 14.12 -5.45
CA GLU A 71 7.96 15.42 -5.82
C GLU A 71 7.79 15.51 -7.33
N ASP A 72 6.77 16.23 -7.74
CA ASP A 72 6.48 16.53 -9.15
C ASP A 72 6.52 15.32 -10.10
N TYR A 73 5.93 14.19 -9.68
CA TYR A 73 5.84 13.00 -10.50
C TYR A 73 5.26 13.31 -11.88
N CYS A 74 6.00 12.98 -12.94
CA CYS A 74 5.70 13.29 -14.33
C CYS A 74 6.21 12.18 -15.27
N VAL A 75 5.87 12.29 -16.55
CA VAL A 75 6.22 11.27 -17.55
C VAL A 75 7.73 11.02 -17.62
N SER A 76 8.54 12.05 -17.66
CA SER A 76 10.02 11.92 -17.74
C SER A 76 10.61 11.23 -16.50
N LEU A 77 10.00 11.39 -15.32
CA LEU A 77 10.41 10.67 -14.13
C LEU A 77 9.93 9.21 -14.18
N SER A 78 8.70 8.96 -14.66
CA SER A 78 8.16 7.61 -14.77
C SER A 78 8.92 6.74 -15.76
N GLU A 79 9.43 7.29 -16.85
CA GLU A 79 10.27 6.60 -17.84
C GLU A 79 11.55 6.01 -17.23
N ARG A 80 12.08 6.64 -16.19
CA ARG A 80 13.25 6.15 -15.44
C ARG A 80 12.87 5.20 -14.31
N LEU A 81 11.73 5.47 -13.67
CA LEU A 81 11.30 4.74 -12.49
C LEU A 81 10.76 3.35 -12.85
N MET A 82 9.97 3.23 -13.90
CA MET A 82 9.34 1.97 -14.27
C MET A 82 10.36 0.86 -14.56
N PRO A 83 11.44 1.09 -15.36
CA PRO A 83 12.46 0.06 -15.57
C PRO A 83 13.34 -0.24 -14.35
N ALA A 84 13.30 0.63 -13.34
CA ALA A 84 14.08 0.48 -12.11
C ALA A 84 13.27 -0.14 -10.96
N SER A 85 11.98 -0.43 -11.20
CA SER A 85 11.08 -0.98 -10.18
C SER A 85 11.00 -2.49 -10.32
N GLU A 86 11.14 -3.20 -9.21
CA GLU A 86 11.01 -4.66 -9.14
C GLU A 86 9.57 -5.09 -8.95
N VAL A 87 8.77 -4.24 -8.29
CA VAL A 87 7.37 -4.50 -7.97
C VAL A 87 6.51 -3.32 -8.39
N SER A 88 5.39 -3.65 -9.01
CA SER A 88 4.33 -2.71 -9.40
C SER A 88 3.11 -2.92 -8.53
N GLU A 89 2.71 -1.91 -7.78
CA GLU A 89 1.51 -1.97 -6.94
C GLU A 89 0.30 -1.42 -7.69
N GLN A 90 -0.68 -2.30 -7.96
CA GLN A 90 -1.91 -2.03 -8.69
C GLN A 90 -3.10 -2.36 -7.78
N ILE A 91 -3.33 -1.47 -6.80
CA ILE A 91 -4.09 -1.74 -5.57
C ILE A 91 -5.40 -0.95 -5.48
N SER A 92 -6.10 -0.76 -6.59
CA SER A 92 -7.45 -0.20 -6.59
C SER A 92 -8.46 -1.14 -5.90
N LEU A 93 -9.51 -0.58 -5.34
CA LEU A 93 -10.64 -1.41 -4.89
C LEU A 93 -11.31 -2.06 -6.10
N ALA A 94 -11.53 -3.36 -6.08
CA ALA A 94 -12.12 -4.08 -7.20
C ALA A 94 -13.45 -3.46 -7.66
N GLY A 95 -13.54 -3.25 -8.99
CA GLY A 95 -14.67 -2.57 -9.63
C GLY A 95 -14.55 -1.04 -9.69
N THR A 96 -13.39 -0.47 -9.37
CA THR A 96 -13.19 0.99 -9.41
C THR A 96 -12.23 1.45 -10.51
N GLU A 97 -11.34 0.61 -10.97
CA GLU A 97 -10.42 0.90 -12.07
C GLU A 97 -10.95 0.35 -13.39
N ALA A 98 -11.09 1.22 -14.39
CA ALA A 98 -11.63 0.81 -15.70
C ALA A 98 -10.65 -0.08 -16.48
N SER A 99 -9.36 0.23 -16.46
CA SER A 99 -8.30 -0.51 -17.12
C SER A 99 -6.96 -0.31 -16.40
N GLY A 100 -6.48 0.93 -16.33
CA GLY A 100 -5.11 1.24 -15.97
C GLY A 100 -4.14 1.04 -17.15
N THR A 101 -3.04 1.74 -17.12
CA THR A 101 -1.94 1.59 -18.12
C THR A 101 -0.59 1.38 -17.45
N GLY A 102 -0.47 1.75 -16.17
CA GLY A 102 0.75 1.58 -15.40
C GLY A 102 1.14 0.11 -15.25
N ASN A 103 0.18 -0.75 -14.93
CA ASN A 103 0.34 -2.20 -14.82
C ASN A 103 1.03 -2.82 -16.05
N MET A 104 0.53 -2.52 -17.25
CA MET A 104 1.11 -3.00 -18.50
C MET A 104 2.56 -2.51 -18.71
N LYS A 105 2.81 -1.23 -18.42
CA LYS A 105 4.14 -0.63 -18.59
C LYS A 105 5.16 -1.21 -17.62
N PHE A 106 4.78 -1.38 -16.36
CA PHE A 106 5.64 -1.99 -15.35
C PHE A 106 5.96 -3.45 -15.70
N MET A 107 4.96 -4.24 -16.07
CA MET A 107 5.15 -5.64 -16.44
C MET A 107 6.05 -5.80 -17.68
N LEU A 108 5.87 -4.97 -18.72
CA LEU A 108 6.74 -4.94 -19.90
C LEU A 108 8.20 -4.58 -19.54
N ASN A 109 8.44 -3.94 -18.41
CA ASN A 109 9.76 -3.63 -17.89
C ASN A 109 10.25 -4.63 -16.83
N GLY A 110 9.56 -5.74 -16.63
CA GLY A 110 9.98 -6.84 -15.76
C GLY A 110 9.56 -6.73 -14.31
N ALA A 111 8.73 -5.74 -13.95
CA ALA A 111 8.22 -5.64 -12.59
C ALA A 111 7.11 -6.66 -12.32
N ILE A 112 7.17 -7.32 -11.17
CA ILE A 112 6.10 -8.21 -10.69
C ILE A 112 4.90 -7.36 -10.26
N THR A 113 3.70 -7.76 -10.67
CA THR A 113 2.47 -7.10 -10.22
C THR A 113 2.02 -7.64 -8.87
N LEU A 114 1.88 -6.75 -7.89
CA LEU A 114 1.12 -6.96 -6.66
C LEU A 114 -0.16 -6.16 -6.78
N GLY A 115 -1.30 -6.82 -6.87
CA GLY A 115 -2.52 -6.09 -7.20
C GLY A 115 -3.82 -6.83 -6.88
N THR A 116 -4.90 -6.11 -7.10
CA THR A 116 -6.26 -6.64 -7.06
C THR A 116 -6.70 -7.09 -8.46
N LEU A 117 -7.64 -8.01 -8.55
CA LEU A 117 -8.30 -8.37 -9.81
C LEU A 117 -9.29 -7.27 -10.21
N ASP A 118 -8.73 -6.19 -10.76
CA ASP A 118 -9.45 -5.00 -11.19
C ASP A 118 -8.80 -4.39 -12.44
N GLY A 119 -9.59 -3.75 -13.30
CA GLY A 119 -9.10 -3.18 -14.54
C GLY A 119 -8.38 -4.21 -15.42
N ALA A 120 -7.29 -3.81 -16.04
CA ALA A 120 -6.50 -4.67 -16.93
C ALA A 120 -5.74 -5.78 -16.20
N ASN A 121 -5.64 -5.76 -14.85
CA ASN A 121 -5.01 -6.85 -14.11
C ASN A 121 -5.76 -8.18 -14.33
N VAL A 122 -7.07 -8.14 -14.59
CA VAL A 122 -7.87 -9.35 -14.87
C VAL A 122 -7.35 -10.04 -16.14
N GLU A 123 -7.26 -9.30 -17.25
CA GLU A 123 -6.79 -9.88 -18.53
C GLU A 123 -5.29 -10.22 -18.49
N ILE A 124 -4.50 -9.45 -17.73
CA ILE A 124 -3.07 -9.73 -17.57
C ILE A 124 -2.89 -11.02 -16.80
N ALA A 125 -3.59 -11.22 -15.68
CA ALA A 125 -3.53 -12.44 -14.90
C ALA A 125 -3.96 -13.67 -15.70
N ASP A 126 -5.04 -13.54 -16.51
CA ASP A 126 -5.51 -14.61 -17.40
C ASP A 126 -4.47 -14.96 -18.48
N ALA A 127 -3.77 -13.95 -19.01
CA ALA A 127 -2.80 -14.14 -20.09
C ALA A 127 -1.42 -14.61 -19.59
N ALA A 128 -0.96 -14.07 -18.47
CA ALA A 128 0.35 -14.38 -17.90
C ALA A 128 0.35 -15.64 -17.03
N GLY A 129 -0.82 -16.03 -16.51
CA GLY A 129 -1.01 -17.03 -15.46
C GLY A 129 -1.08 -16.41 -14.08
N HIS A 130 -2.11 -16.77 -13.31
CA HIS A 130 -2.37 -16.22 -11.98
C HIS A 130 -1.21 -16.47 -10.99
N GLU A 131 -0.39 -17.49 -11.24
CA GLU A 131 0.81 -17.82 -10.46
C GLU A 131 1.96 -16.83 -10.68
N ASN A 132 1.88 -16.00 -11.72
CA ASN A 132 2.92 -15.02 -12.06
C ASN A 132 2.60 -13.59 -11.56
N GLU A 133 1.50 -13.45 -10.85
CA GLU A 133 1.10 -12.20 -10.17
C GLU A 133 0.77 -12.47 -8.71
N ILE A 134 0.99 -11.49 -7.85
CA ILE A 134 0.61 -11.59 -6.44
C ILE A 134 -0.72 -10.88 -6.24
N ILE A 135 -1.79 -11.66 -6.25
CA ILE A 135 -3.16 -11.16 -6.17
C ILE A 135 -3.65 -11.17 -4.73
N PHE A 136 -4.37 -10.12 -4.36
CA PHE A 136 -5.01 -9.96 -3.05
C PHE A 136 -6.35 -9.23 -3.17
N GLY A 137 -7.07 -9.20 -2.06
CA GLY A 137 -8.25 -8.37 -1.87
C GLY A 137 -9.53 -8.99 -2.40
N MET A 138 -10.62 -8.31 -2.12
CA MET A 138 -11.96 -8.73 -2.51
C MET A 138 -12.15 -8.67 -4.03
N LEU A 139 -12.97 -9.59 -4.54
CA LEU A 139 -13.47 -9.53 -5.90
C LEU A 139 -14.64 -8.54 -6.02
N THR A 140 -14.91 -8.05 -7.23
CA THR A 140 -16.03 -7.10 -7.48
C THR A 140 -17.38 -7.57 -6.93
N PRO A 141 -17.80 -8.85 -7.05
CA PRO A 141 -19.03 -9.32 -6.42
C PRO A 141 -19.04 -9.21 -4.89
N GLU A 142 -17.88 -9.46 -4.24
CA GLU A 142 -17.74 -9.37 -2.79
C GLU A 142 -17.82 -7.91 -2.31
N VAL A 143 -17.15 -7.00 -3.02
CA VAL A 143 -17.27 -5.55 -2.77
C VAL A 143 -18.72 -5.09 -2.87
N ASN A 144 -19.44 -5.51 -3.92
CA ASN A 144 -20.85 -5.15 -4.10
C ASN A 144 -21.76 -5.74 -3.00
N ALA A 145 -21.52 -6.99 -2.62
CA ALA A 145 -22.25 -7.62 -1.52
C ALA A 145 -22.01 -6.88 -0.20
N LEU A 146 -20.76 -6.54 0.11
CA LEU A 146 -20.39 -5.82 1.33
C LEU A 146 -20.99 -4.41 1.35
N LYS A 147 -21.02 -3.71 0.22
CA LYS A 147 -21.73 -2.42 0.08
C LYS A 147 -23.23 -2.57 0.33
N GLY A 148 -23.85 -3.62 -0.22
CA GLY A 148 -25.29 -3.89 -0.07
C GLY A 148 -25.69 -4.22 1.37
N MET A 149 -24.83 -4.91 2.12
CA MET A 149 -25.05 -5.25 3.54
C MET A 149 -24.76 -4.09 4.50
N GLY A 150 -24.10 -3.04 4.03
CA GLY A 150 -23.59 -1.94 4.87
C GLY A 150 -22.20 -2.23 5.41
N TYR A 151 -21.22 -1.59 4.80
CA TYR A 151 -19.81 -1.70 5.21
C TYR A 151 -19.55 -0.95 6.51
N HIS A 152 -18.92 -1.62 7.46
CA HIS A 152 -18.49 -1.05 8.74
C HIS A 152 -16.99 -1.27 8.95
N PRO A 153 -16.13 -0.27 8.73
CA PRO A 153 -14.67 -0.43 8.83
C PRO A 153 -14.20 -1.01 10.16
N ASN A 154 -14.82 -0.60 11.26
CA ASN A 154 -14.43 -1.05 12.60
C ASN A 154 -14.60 -2.57 12.82
N ALA A 155 -15.44 -3.27 12.06
CA ALA A 155 -15.54 -4.72 12.13
C ALA A 155 -14.22 -5.38 11.66
N PHE A 156 -13.59 -4.83 10.65
CA PHE A 156 -12.30 -5.30 10.13
C PHE A 156 -11.12 -4.84 11.00
N ILE A 157 -11.15 -3.60 11.47
CA ILE A 157 -10.11 -3.04 12.34
C ILE A 157 -10.03 -3.82 13.66
N ASN A 158 -11.16 -4.04 14.33
CA ASN A 158 -11.21 -4.72 15.64
C ASN A 158 -10.82 -6.21 15.55
N GLY A 159 -10.90 -6.82 14.38
CA GLY A 159 -10.47 -8.19 14.10
C GLY A 159 -8.98 -8.33 13.74
N ASP A 160 -8.24 -7.22 13.68
CA ASP A 160 -6.85 -7.18 13.24
C ASP A 160 -5.96 -6.33 14.17
N ASN A 161 -5.19 -6.99 15.01
CA ASN A 161 -4.28 -6.33 15.96
C ASN A 161 -3.27 -5.40 15.27
N THR A 162 -2.82 -5.74 14.06
CA THR A 162 -1.88 -4.89 13.31
C THR A 162 -2.58 -3.64 12.80
N ALA A 163 -3.80 -3.77 12.29
CA ALA A 163 -4.59 -2.61 11.88
C ALA A 163 -4.83 -1.65 13.05
N MET A 164 -5.23 -2.18 14.20
CA MET A 164 -5.40 -1.37 15.43
C MET A 164 -4.09 -0.66 15.80
N ALA A 165 -2.97 -1.40 15.87
CA ALA A 165 -1.68 -0.85 16.27
C ALA A 165 -1.20 0.26 15.31
N VAL A 166 -1.40 0.08 14.00
CA VAL A 166 -1.04 1.09 12.99
C VAL A 166 -1.90 2.34 13.13
N LEU A 167 -3.22 2.19 13.27
CA LEU A 167 -4.10 3.34 13.42
C LEU A 167 -3.82 4.10 14.73
N ASP A 168 -3.63 3.40 15.84
CA ASP A 168 -3.27 4.00 17.13
C ASP A 168 -1.93 4.73 17.07
N PHE A 169 -0.94 4.16 16.37
CA PHE A 169 0.35 4.79 16.13
C PHE A 169 0.20 6.11 15.35
N LEU A 170 -0.59 6.12 14.29
CA LEU A 170 -0.85 7.31 13.48
C LEU A 170 -1.66 8.37 14.25
N GLU A 171 -2.61 7.95 15.09
CA GLU A 171 -3.41 8.84 15.96
C GLU A 171 -2.55 9.49 17.03
N LYS A 172 -1.71 8.69 17.70
CA LYS A 172 -0.73 9.19 18.66
C LYS A 172 0.25 10.15 18.02
N GLY A 173 0.68 9.84 16.82
CA GLY A 173 1.65 10.61 16.06
C GLY A 173 3.05 10.62 16.67
N TRP A 174 3.88 11.50 16.15
CA TRP A 174 5.27 11.69 16.58
C TRP A 174 5.73 13.12 16.30
N ASN A 175 6.72 13.58 17.04
CA ASN A 175 7.30 14.93 16.87
C ASN A 175 6.27 16.07 16.88
N GLY A 176 5.20 15.94 17.69
CA GLY A 176 4.14 16.93 17.80
C GLY A 176 3.11 16.93 16.66
N GLU A 177 3.19 15.99 15.76
CA GLU A 177 2.23 15.81 14.66
C GLU A 177 1.42 14.54 14.87
N ASN A 178 0.17 14.54 14.43
CA ASN A 178 -0.69 13.36 14.38
C ASN A 178 -1.44 13.31 13.04
N PHE A 179 -2.09 12.17 12.78
CA PHE A 179 -2.79 11.92 11.55
C PHE A 179 -4.25 11.51 11.78
N ASN A 180 -4.87 12.11 12.79
CA ASN A 180 -6.23 11.81 13.22
C ASN A 180 -7.27 11.94 12.10
N GLU A 181 -7.06 12.83 11.14
CA GLU A 181 -7.99 12.98 10.01
C GLU A 181 -7.97 11.77 9.08
N VAL A 182 -6.78 11.20 8.83
CA VAL A 182 -6.63 9.99 8.02
C VAL A 182 -7.23 8.80 8.74
N THR A 183 -6.89 8.60 10.00
CA THR A 183 -7.40 7.48 10.80
C THR A 183 -8.90 7.58 11.06
N SER A 184 -9.42 8.78 11.30
CA SER A 184 -10.86 9.02 11.45
C SER A 184 -11.61 8.72 10.15
N ASN A 185 -11.04 9.06 8.99
CA ASN A 185 -11.63 8.68 7.71
C ASN A 185 -11.69 7.16 7.54
N LEU A 186 -10.60 6.45 7.87
CA LEU A 186 -10.53 5.00 7.78
C LEU A 186 -11.47 4.30 8.79
N ARG A 187 -11.64 4.84 10.00
CA ARG A 187 -12.54 4.25 11.02
C ARG A 187 -14.03 4.49 10.74
N ASN A 188 -14.38 5.62 10.14
CA ASN A 188 -15.77 6.07 10.08
C ASN A 188 -16.38 6.03 8.67
N SER A 189 -15.58 6.16 7.64
CA SER A 189 -16.04 6.27 6.26
C SER A 189 -15.45 5.19 5.36
N ASP A 190 -14.13 5.15 5.27
CA ASP A 190 -13.35 4.23 4.45
C ASP A 190 -14.00 3.93 3.08
N PRO A 191 -14.19 4.93 2.23
CA PRO A 191 -14.98 4.80 1.01
C PRO A 191 -14.38 3.83 -0.01
N TYR A 192 -13.12 3.47 0.16
CA TYR A 192 -12.40 2.52 -0.68
C TYR A 192 -12.20 1.15 0.00
N MET A 193 -12.88 0.89 1.11
CA MET A 193 -12.82 -0.38 1.85
C MET A 193 -11.39 -0.87 2.14
N VAL A 194 -10.50 0.09 2.40
CA VAL A 194 -9.07 -0.15 2.66
C VAL A 194 -8.90 -1.14 3.82
N MET A 195 -9.69 -0.98 4.88
CA MET A 195 -9.57 -1.83 6.06
C MET A 195 -10.06 -3.26 5.81
N ALA A 196 -10.98 -3.47 4.86
CA ALA A 196 -11.43 -4.81 4.48
C ALA A 196 -10.31 -5.59 3.75
N ASP A 197 -9.55 -4.92 2.87
CA ASP A 197 -8.47 -5.54 2.11
C ASP A 197 -7.12 -5.54 2.85
N PHE A 198 -6.95 -4.74 3.91
CA PHE A 198 -5.64 -4.50 4.52
C PHE A 198 -4.96 -5.77 5.05
N LYS A 199 -5.72 -6.68 5.63
CA LYS A 199 -5.15 -7.95 6.14
C LYS A 199 -4.61 -8.81 5.01
N ASP A 200 -5.35 -8.92 3.90
CA ASP A 200 -4.96 -9.71 2.74
C ASP A 200 -3.84 -9.04 1.94
N TYR A 201 -3.84 -7.71 1.88
CA TYR A 201 -2.72 -6.96 1.30
C TYR A 201 -1.41 -7.23 2.06
N ARG A 202 -1.44 -7.30 3.40
CA ARG A 202 -0.25 -7.65 4.19
C ARG A 202 0.22 -9.08 3.95
N ARG A 203 -0.70 -10.04 3.75
CA ARG A 203 -0.35 -11.40 3.31
C ARG A 203 0.40 -11.34 1.98
N ALA A 204 -0.15 -10.66 1.00
CA ALA A 204 0.48 -10.52 -0.32
C ALA A 204 1.86 -9.86 -0.27
N GLN A 205 2.06 -8.87 0.60
CA GLN A 205 3.38 -8.27 0.85
C GLN A 205 4.37 -9.26 1.49
N HIS A 206 3.89 -10.15 2.35
CA HIS A 206 4.71 -11.22 2.93
C HIS A 206 5.09 -12.27 1.88
N ASP A 207 4.13 -12.73 1.08
CA ASP A 207 4.37 -13.68 -0.01
C ASP A 207 5.40 -13.13 -1.01
N LEU A 208 5.30 -11.84 -1.33
CA LEU A 208 6.28 -11.15 -2.16
C LEU A 208 7.69 -11.16 -1.54
N GLN A 209 7.78 -10.93 -0.23
CA GLN A 209 9.05 -10.91 0.48
C GLN A 209 9.69 -12.30 0.53
N GLU A 210 8.89 -13.35 0.72
CA GLU A 210 9.36 -14.74 0.67
C GLU A 210 9.88 -15.09 -0.73
N LEU A 211 9.09 -14.79 -1.78
CA LEU A 211 9.48 -15.01 -3.16
C LEU A 211 10.80 -14.33 -3.52
N TYR A 212 10.98 -13.09 -3.08
CA TYR A 212 12.21 -12.33 -3.34
C TYR A 212 13.42 -12.92 -2.59
N SER A 213 13.21 -13.42 -1.38
CA SER A 213 14.28 -14.05 -0.58
C SER A 213 14.74 -15.38 -1.17
N ASP A 214 13.85 -16.14 -1.80
CA ASP A 214 14.18 -17.42 -2.44
C ASP A 214 14.96 -17.23 -3.76
N CYS A 215 14.92 -16.05 -4.35
CA CYS A 215 15.63 -15.71 -5.59
C CYS A 215 17.05 -15.16 -5.35
N LEU A 216 17.45 -14.89 -4.11
CA LEU A 216 18.78 -14.37 -3.71
C LEU A 216 19.68 -15.49 -3.19
#